data_a84feb13169db5d24993656b6dc4a57e
#
_entry.id   a84feb13169db5d24993656b6dc4a57e
#
_cell.length_a   1.000
_cell.length_b   1.000
_cell.length_c   1.000
_cell.angle_alpha   90.00
_cell.angle_beta   90.00
_cell.angle_gamma   90.00
#
_symmetry.space_group_name_H-M   'P 1'
#
loop_
_entity.id
_entity.type
_entity.pdbx_description
1 polymer ?
#
loop_
_entity_poly.entity_id
_entity_poly.type
_entity_poly.pdbx_seq_one_letter_code
_entity_poly.pdbx_strand_id
1 'polypeptide(L)'
;MIDLDDLRQTGGIIRLQGKEFITFSGLLVTAHSNGLKSITPTLISYDAQARAAVFSATVEGERGCYTAHGDADESNVKRGMQGAILRMAETRAICRALRCYLGIGMTAREELPGDAKPERQPWTDSERAAFMARLSALDVSPAAVARYAEDRGWGSPAGWRPGERGAFVADLASGKIPALYSPDSD
;
A
#
# COMPACT_ATOMS: atom_id res chain seq x y z
N MET A 1 15.28 -15.47 -1.34
CA MET A 1 14.08 -15.69 -0.47
C MET A 1 13.40 -14.34 -0.33
N ILE A 2 12.06 -14.27 -0.35
CA ILE A 2 11.32 -13.01 -0.20
C ILE A 2 11.33 -12.63 1.28
N ASP A 3 11.78 -11.41 1.58
CA ASP A 3 11.79 -10.88 2.94
C ASP A 3 10.41 -10.26 3.27
N LEU A 4 9.59 -11.01 4.00
CA LEU A 4 8.27 -10.56 4.42
C LEU A 4 8.34 -9.52 5.55
N ASP A 5 9.41 -9.50 6.34
CA ASP A 5 9.56 -8.55 7.43
C ASP A 5 9.90 -7.15 6.90
N ASP A 6 10.75 -7.06 5.88
CA ASP A 6 10.98 -5.83 5.15
C ASP A 6 9.69 -5.29 4.53
N LEU A 7 8.88 -6.17 3.91
CA LEU A 7 7.58 -5.78 3.34
C LEU A 7 6.59 -5.28 4.40
N ARG A 8 6.62 -5.80 5.62
CA ARG A 8 5.81 -5.28 6.74
C ARG A 8 6.25 -3.87 7.15
N GLN A 9 7.56 -3.65 7.24
CA GLN A 9 8.14 -2.36 7.62
C GLN A 9 7.91 -1.28 6.58
N THR A 10 7.98 -1.63 5.29
CA THR A 10 7.83 -0.68 4.17
C THR A 10 6.38 -0.44 3.76
N GLY A 11 5.40 -1.12 4.38
CA GLY A 11 3.99 -1.02 4.02
C GLY A 11 3.59 -1.83 2.79
N GLY A 12 4.47 -2.71 2.32
CA GLY A 12 4.18 -3.71 1.29
C GLY A 12 3.21 -4.79 1.78
N ILE A 13 3.13 -5.01 3.09
CA ILE A 13 2.12 -5.85 3.76
C ILE A 13 1.34 -4.98 4.74
N ILE A 14 0.03 -5.13 4.74
CA ILE A 14 -0.90 -4.44 5.65
C ILE A 14 -1.75 -5.45 6.41
N ARG A 15 -2.25 -5.06 7.57
CA ARG A 15 -3.18 -5.88 8.36
C ARG A 15 -4.60 -5.30 8.28
N LEU A 16 -5.57 -6.17 7.99
CA LEU A 16 -6.99 -5.85 7.95
C LEU A 16 -7.75 -6.94 8.72
N GLN A 17 -8.55 -6.56 9.71
CA GLN A 17 -9.35 -7.49 10.51
C GLN A 17 -8.52 -8.70 11.02
N GLY A 18 -7.33 -8.43 11.55
CA GLY A 18 -6.42 -9.44 12.09
C GLY A 18 -5.67 -10.29 11.06
N LYS A 19 -5.91 -10.11 9.75
CA LYS A 19 -5.25 -10.85 8.67
C LYS A 19 -4.28 -9.97 7.90
N GLU A 20 -3.19 -10.55 7.42
CA GLU A 20 -2.21 -9.87 6.58
C GLU A 20 -2.59 -9.96 5.10
N PHE A 21 -2.36 -8.87 4.40
CA PHE A 21 -2.58 -8.74 2.95
C PHE A 21 -1.39 -8.03 2.34
N ILE A 22 -0.91 -8.54 1.22
CA ILE A 22 0.12 -7.85 0.45
C ILE A 22 -0.53 -6.76 -0.42
N THR A 23 0.14 -5.62 -0.57
CA THR A 23 -0.31 -4.55 -1.46
C THR A 23 0.21 -4.74 -2.88
N PHE A 24 -0.45 -4.14 -3.87
CA PHE A 24 0.06 -4.12 -5.25
C PHE A 24 1.49 -3.57 -5.32
N SER A 25 1.78 -2.49 -4.60
CA SER A 25 3.14 -1.93 -4.53
C SER A 25 4.14 -2.91 -3.92
N GLY A 26 3.77 -3.62 -2.85
CA GLY A 26 4.61 -4.66 -2.26
C GLY A 26 4.90 -5.81 -3.24
N LEU A 27 3.88 -6.27 -3.97
CA LEU A 27 4.06 -7.28 -5.02
C LEU A 27 5.00 -6.80 -6.12
N LEU A 28 4.82 -5.56 -6.59
CA LEU A 28 5.58 -5.01 -7.70
C LEU A 28 7.07 -4.84 -7.36
N VAL A 29 7.36 -4.23 -6.20
CA VAL A 29 8.75 -4.07 -5.71
C VAL A 29 9.41 -5.43 -5.54
N THR A 30 8.71 -6.40 -4.93
CA THR A 30 9.23 -7.76 -4.76
C THR A 30 9.48 -8.44 -6.09
N ALA A 31 8.58 -8.28 -7.07
CA ALA A 31 8.74 -8.90 -8.38
C ALA A 31 9.94 -8.32 -9.14
N HIS A 32 10.15 -6.99 -9.10
CA HIS A 32 11.35 -6.37 -9.69
C HIS A 32 12.63 -6.91 -9.07
N SER A 33 12.70 -7.04 -7.75
CA SER A 33 13.85 -7.63 -7.05
C SER A 33 14.05 -9.13 -7.33
N ASN A 34 13.05 -9.80 -7.93
CA ASN A 34 13.08 -11.22 -8.28
C ASN A 34 13.03 -11.47 -9.80
N GLY A 35 13.58 -10.55 -10.58
CA GLY A 35 13.80 -10.74 -12.02
C GLY A 35 12.55 -10.63 -12.88
N LEU A 36 11.57 -9.79 -12.49
CA LEU A 36 10.43 -9.43 -13.34
C LEU A 36 10.94 -8.81 -14.65
N LYS A 37 10.39 -9.27 -15.78
CA LYS A 37 10.72 -8.75 -17.13
C LYS A 37 9.54 -8.01 -17.75
N SER A 38 8.34 -8.58 -17.65
CA SER A 38 7.14 -7.97 -18.23
C SER A 38 5.88 -8.27 -17.43
N ILE A 39 4.91 -7.36 -17.54
CA ILE A 39 3.53 -7.53 -17.11
C ILE A 39 2.65 -7.14 -18.29
N THR A 40 1.84 -8.06 -18.78
CA THR A 40 0.95 -7.84 -19.94
C THR A 40 -0.49 -8.10 -19.54
N PRO A 41 -1.26 -7.06 -19.17
CA PRO A 41 -2.70 -7.18 -18.97
C PRO A 41 -3.43 -7.23 -20.31
N THR A 42 -4.49 -8.01 -20.39
CA THR A 42 -5.34 -8.15 -21.57
C THR A 42 -6.81 -8.12 -21.15
N LEU A 43 -7.60 -7.25 -21.75
CA LEU A 43 -9.04 -7.22 -21.54
C LEU A 43 -9.67 -8.45 -22.19
N ILE A 44 -10.36 -9.27 -21.41
CA ILE A 44 -11.09 -10.46 -21.89
C ILE A 44 -12.53 -10.10 -22.24
N SER A 45 -13.21 -9.38 -21.35
CA SER A 45 -14.59 -8.94 -21.59
C SER A 45 -14.88 -7.66 -20.81
N TYR A 46 -15.77 -6.85 -21.38
CA TYR A 46 -16.36 -5.70 -20.72
C TYR A 46 -17.83 -5.57 -21.11
N ASP A 47 -18.69 -5.60 -20.14
CA ASP A 47 -20.12 -5.31 -20.29
C ASP A 47 -20.43 -3.94 -19.68
N ALA A 48 -20.74 -2.98 -20.54
CA ALA A 48 -21.04 -1.62 -20.11
C ALA A 48 -22.41 -1.50 -19.42
N GLN A 49 -23.37 -2.39 -19.73
CA GLN A 49 -24.70 -2.38 -19.12
C GLN A 49 -24.66 -3.03 -17.74
N ALA A 50 -24.03 -4.20 -17.63
CA ALA A 50 -23.81 -4.88 -16.36
C ALA A 50 -22.69 -4.25 -15.54
N ARG A 51 -21.93 -3.29 -16.12
CA ARG A 51 -20.76 -2.67 -15.50
C ARG A 51 -19.83 -3.72 -14.90
N ALA A 52 -19.45 -4.68 -15.72
CA ALA A 52 -18.59 -5.79 -15.35
C ALA A 52 -17.41 -5.91 -16.33
N ALA A 53 -16.23 -6.22 -15.80
CA ALA A 53 -15.02 -6.40 -16.58
C ALA A 53 -14.25 -7.63 -16.10
N VAL A 54 -13.60 -8.31 -17.05
CA VAL A 54 -12.66 -9.40 -16.80
C VAL A 54 -11.36 -9.11 -17.54
N PHE A 55 -10.26 -9.17 -16.84
CA PHE A 55 -8.91 -9.09 -17.40
C PHE A 55 -8.17 -10.40 -17.16
N SER A 56 -7.28 -10.72 -18.09
CA SER A 56 -6.15 -11.62 -17.88
C SER A 56 -4.89 -10.80 -17.71
N ALA A 57 -3.95 -11.26 -16.91
CA ALA A 57 -2.61 -10.68 -16.84
C ALA A 57 -1.57 -11.79 -16.91
N THR A 58 -0.56 -11.61 -17.75
CA THR A 58 0.60 -12.48 -17.86
C THR A 58 1.82 -11.76 -17.29
N VAL A 59 2.51 -12.41 -16.36
CA VAL A 59 3.76 -11.96 -15.76
C VAL A 59 4.88 -12.87 -16.20
N GLU A 60 5.95 -12.30 -16.75
CA GLU A 60 7.14 -13.03 -17.20
C GLU A 60 8.38 -12.53 -16.48
N GLY A 61 9.28 -13.43 -16.18
CA GLY A 61 10.55 -13.12 -15.56
C GLY A 61 11.42 -14.36 -15.36
N GLU A 62 12.44 -14.24 -14.54
CA GLU A 62 13.40 -15.32 -14.29
C GLU A 62 12.76 -16.54 -13.60
N ARG A 63 11.61 -16.37 -12.94
CA ARG A 63 10.86 -17.44 -12.26
C ARG A 63 9.88 -18.17 -13.17
N GLY A 64 9.77 -17.77 -14.43
CA GLY A 64 8.85 -18.34 -15.40
C GLY A 64 7.76 -17.37 -15.87
N CYS A 65 6.73 -17.93 -16.50
CA CYS A 65 5.59 -17.21 -17.04
C CYS A 65 4.32 -17.66 -16.33
N TYR A 66 3.55 -16.71 -15.80
CA TYR A 66 2.35 -16.97 -15.01
C TYR A 66 1.21 -16.10 -15.49
N THR A 67 0.06 -16.72 -15.75
CA THR A 67 -1.16 -16.02 -16.16
C THR A 67 -2.25 -16.19 -15.11
N ALA A 68 -2.96 -15.10 -14.82
CA ALA A 68 -4.11 -15.13 -13.92
C ALA A 68 -5.20 -14.16 -14.42
N HIS A 69 -6.42 -14.33 -13.89
CA HIS A 69 -7.58 -13.52 -14.24
C HIS A 69 -8.00 -12.65 -13.04
N GLY A 70 -8.56 -11.49 -13.35
CA GLY A 70 -9.18 -10.58 -12.39
C GLY A 70 -10.50 -10.07 -12.93
N ASP A 71 -11.48 -9.98 -12.07
CA ASP A 71 -12.82 -9.52 -12.34
C ASP A 71 -13.19 -8.33 -11.45
N ALA A 72 -14.06 -7.47 -11.97
CA ALA A 72 -14.68 -6.41 -11.21
C ALA A 72 -16.09 -6.13 -11.74
N ASP A 73 -17.02 -5.95 -10.81
CA ASP A 73 -18.39 -5.52 -11.07
C ASP A 73 -18.90 -4.64 -9.93
N GLU A 74 -20.12 -4.12 -10.05
CA GLU A 74 -20.71 -3.25 -9.02
C GLU A 74 -20.88 -3.92 -7.65
N SER A 75 -20.96 -5.24 -7.58
CA SER A 75 -21.14 -5.99 -6.34
C SER A 75 -19.85 -6.18 -5.56
N ASN A 76 -18.71 -6.20 -6.29
CA ASN A 76 -17.40 -6.51 -5.71
C ASN A 76 -16.42 -5.31 -5.67
N VAL A 77 -16.85 -4.12 -6.14
CA VAL A 77 -16.10 -2.87 -5.98
C VAL A 77 -16.74 -1.96 -4.93
N LYS A 78 -15.94 -1.07 -4.35
CA LYS A 78 -16.41 -0.11 -3.35
C LYS A 78 -17.44 0.85 -3.95
N ARG A 79 -18.48 1.18 -3.19
CA ARG A 79 -19.40 2.30 -3.52
C ARG A 79 -18.58 3.57 -3.79
N GLY A 80 -18.86 4.21 -4.95
CA GLY A 80 -18.10 5.38 -5.40
C GLY A 80 -16.91 5.05 -6.31
N MET A 81 -16.49 3.80 -6.43
CA MET A 81 -15.47 3.34 -7.39
C MET A 81 -16.05 2.67 -8.65
N GLN A 82 -17.34 2.74 -8.84
CA GLN A 82 -18.05 2.13 -9.98
C GLN A 82 -17.58 2.66 -11.35
N GLY A 83 -16.98 3.85 -11.42
CA GLY A 83 -16.29 4.36 -12.62
C GLY A 83 -14.89 3.77 -12.85
N ALA A 84 -14.41 2.91 -11.95
CA ALA A 84 -13.06 2.34 -11.99
C ALA A 84 -13.05 0.82 -12.25
N ILE A 85 -14.17 0.23 -12.68
CA ILE A 85 -14.33 -1.24 -12.83
C ILE A 85 -13.25 -1.84 -13.72
N LEU A 86 -12.97 -1.24 -14.89
CA LEU A 86 -11.90 -1.70 -15.78
C LEU A 86 -10.54 -1.75 -15.07
N ARG A 87 -10.16 -0.66 -14.40
CA ARG A 87 -8.89 -0.57 -13.67
C ARG A 87 -8.81 -1.54 -12.49
N MET A 88 -9.95 -1.78 -11.81
CA MET A 88 -10.00 -2.73 -10.70
C MET A 88 -9.82 -4.17 -11.18
N ALA A 89 -10.48 -4.55 -12.28
CA ALA A 89 -10.33 -5.88 -12.88
C ALA A 89 -8.88 -6.11 -13.36
N GLU A 90 -8.30 -5.12 -14.04
CA GLU A 90 -6.90 -5.15 -14.47
C GLU A 90 -5.94 -5.31 -13.29
N THR A 91 -6.05 -4.47 -12.27
CA THR A 91 -5.19 -4.53 -11.08
C THR A 91 -5.31 -5.88 -10.37
N ARG A 92 -6.51 -6.44 -10.25
CA ARG A 92 -6.73 -7.75 -9.64
C ARG A 92 -6.09 -8.88 -10.45
N ALA A 93 -6.16 -8.81 -11.79
CA ALA A 93 -5.50 -9.79 -12.66
C ALA A 93 -3.97 -9.74 -12.46
N ILE A 94 -3.39 -8.54 -12.45
CA ILE A 94 -1.95 -8.33 -12.24
C ILE A 94 -1.54 -8.84 -10.85
N CYS A 95 -2.26 -8.48 -9.79
CA CYS A 95 -1.96 -8.95 -8.43
C CYS A 95 -1.93 -10.47 -8.33
N ARG A 96 -2.92 -11.15 -8.91
CA ARG A 96 -2.98 -12.63 -8.92
C ARG A 96 -1.83 -13.25 -9.69
N ALA A 97 -1.47 -12.71 -10.86
CA ALA A 97 -0.34 -13.20 -11.65
C ALA A 97 1.00 -12.99 -10.93
N LEU A 98 1.21 -11.82 -10.32
CA LEU A 98 2.40 -11.53 -9.52
C LEU A 98 2.53 -12.44 -8.30
N ARG A 99 1.41 -12.74 -7.60
CA ARG A 99 1.41 -13.67 -6.48
C ARG A 99 1.85 -15.08 -6.92
N CYS A 100 1.34 -15.56 -8.05
CA CYS A 100 1.76 -16.84 -8.62
C CYS A 100 3.25 -16.83 -8.98
N TYR A 101 3.72 -15.76 -9.66
CA TYR A 101 5.11 -15.58 -10.03
C TYR A 101 6.06 -15.59 -8.82
N LEU A 102 5.65 -14.96 -7.73
CA LEU A 102 6.44 -14.84 -6.50
C LEU A 102 6.28 -16.05 -5.55
N GLY A 103 5.28 -16.89 -5.76
CA GLY A 103 4.94 -17.97 -4.83
C GLY A 103 4.38 -17.46 -3.50
N ILE A 104 3.68 -16.32 -3.51
CA ILE A 104 3.07 -15.71 -2.33
C ILE A 104 1.63 -16.18 -2.17
N GLY A 105 1.36 -16.95 -1.09
CA GLY A 105 0.02 -17.44 -0.76
C GLY A 105 -0.92 -16.36 -0.17
N MET A 106 -0.38 -15.25 0.33
CA MET A 106 -1.14 -14.14 0.91
C MET A 106 -1.96 -13.43 -0.18
N THR A 107 -3.24 -13.12 0.11
CA THR A 107 -4.11 -12.40 -0.81
C THR A 107 -3.66 -10.95 -0.95
N ALA A 108 -3.74 -10.39 -2.14
CA ALA A 108 -3.47 -8.98 -2.34
C ALA A 108 -4.64 -8.12 -1.84
N ARG A 109 -4.31 -6.92 -1.32
CA ARG A 109 -5.29 -5.95 -0.81
C ARG A 109 -6.33 -5.59 -1.87
N GLU A 110 -5.90 -5.47 -3.11
CA GLU A 110 -6.70 -5.07 -4.26
C GLU A 110 -7.70 -6.15 -4.72
N GLU A 111 -7.48 -7.40 -4.29
CA GLU A 111 -8.40 -8.51 -4.54
C GLU A 111 -9.59 -8.53 -3.57
N LEU A 112 -9.56 -7.74 -2.50
CA LEU A 112 -10.64 -7.70 -1.52
C LEU A 112 -11.82 -6.87 -2.03
N PRO A 113 -13.06 -7.22 -1.61
CA PRO A 113 -14.22 -6.35 -1.80
C PRO A 113 -13.98 -4.98 -1.15
N GLY A 114 -14.51 -3.94 -1.77
CA GLY A 114 -14.09 -2.56 -1.65
C GLY A 114 -14.12 -1.84 -0.29
N ASP A 115 -14.65 -2.40 0.80
CA ASP A 115 -14.89 -1.66 2.05
C ASP A 115 -13.95 -2.01 3.22
N ALA A 116 -12.99 -2.90 3.03
CA ALA A 116 -12.03 -3.22 4.07
C ALA A 116 -11.04 -2.05 4.30
N LYS A 117 -11.19 -1.33 5.40
CA LYS A 117 -10.25 -0.28 5.83
C LYS A 117 -9.06 -0.91 6.54
N PRO A 118 -7.82 -0.43 6.28
CA PRO A 118 -6.67 -0.84 7.07
C PRO A 118 -6.90 -0.58 8.56
N GLU A 119 -6.61 -1.55 9.39
CA GLU A 119 -6.54 -1.32 10.82
C GLU A 119 -5.39 -0.35 11.14
N ARG A 120 -5.60 0.48 12.14
CA ARG A 120 -4.51 1.26 12.71
C ARG A 120 -3.58 0.28 13.41
N GLN A 121 -2.40 0.05 12.85
CA GLN A 121 -1.39 -0.75 13.54
C GLN A 121 -0.75 0.13 14.61
N PRO A 122 -0.84 -0.27 15.90
CA PRO A 122 -0.10 0.42 16.93
C PRO A 122 1.40 0.29 16.65
N TRP A 123 2.14 1.32 17.00
CA TRP A 123 3.60 1.27 16.90
C TRP A 123 4.13 0.18 17.81
N THR A 124 5.04 -0.62 17.31
CA THR A 124 5.88 -1.45 18.20
C THR A 124 6.73 -0.55 19.08
N ASP A 125 7.17 -1.05 20.23
CA ASP A 125 8.04 -0.27 21.12
C ASP A 125 9.35 0.14 20.43
N SER A 126 9.87 -0.72 19.56
CA SER A 126 11.07 -0.43 18.75
C SER A 126 10.83 0.71 17.75
N GLU A 127 9.71 0.68 17.00
CA GLU A 127 9.35 1.75 16.07
C GLU A 127 9.13 3.08 16.77
N ARG A 128 8.49 3.04 17.94
CA ARG A 128 8.27 4.24 18.78
C ARG A 128 9.60 4.81 19.27
N ALA A 129 10.50 3.97 19.76
CA ALA A 129 11.82 4.40 20.22
C ALA A 129 12.65 4.99 19.08
N ALA A 130 12.66 4.36 17.90
CA ALA A 130 13.35 4.86 16.71
C ALA A 130 12.79 6.21 16.24
N PHE A 131 11.46 6.36 16.26
CA PHE A 131 10.79 7.62 15.90
C PHE A 131 11.16 8.75 16.86
N MET A 132 11.09 8.50 18.17
CA MET A 132 11.45 9.50 19.19
C MET A 132 12.93 9.89 19.12
N ALA A 133 13.83 8.93 18.92
CA ALA A 133 15.26 9.20 18.73
C ALA A 133 15.51 10.09 17.50
N ARG A 134 14.78 9.85 16.41
CA ARG A 134 14.90 10.66 15.19
C ARG A 134 14.37 12.09 15.37
N LEU A 135 13.25 12.28 16.09
CA LEU A 135 12.74 13.60 16.45
C LEU A 135 13.76 14.38 17.27
N SER A 136 14.33 13.72 18.29
CA SER A 136 15.34 14.31 19.17
C SER A 136 16.62 14.70 18.41
N ALA A 137 17.08 13.84 17.50
CA ALA A 137 18.27 14.08 16.68
C ALA A 137 18.12 15.28 15.71
N LEU A 138 16.89 15.63 15.35
CA LEU A 138 16.56 16.71 14.42
C LEU A 138 15.93 17.92 15.12
N ASP A 139 15.93 17.92 16.45
CA ASP A 139 15.36 18.98 17.30
C ASP A 139 13.88 19.33 16.96
N VAL A 140 13.11 18.29 16.59
CA VAL A 140 11.69 18.45 16.29
C VAL A 140 10.87 18.25 17.55
N SER A 141 10.16 19.29 17.97
CA SER A 141 9.33 19.26 19.17
C SER A 141 8.08 18.39 19.00
N PRO A 142 7.53 17.81 20.08
CA PRO A 142 6.23 17.12 20.02
C PRO A 142 5.09 18.03 19.53
N ALA A 143 5.17 19.34 19.80
CA ALA A 143 4.19 20.30 19.33
C ALA A 143 4.24 20.44 17.79
N ALA A 144 5.43 20.47 17.20
CA ALA A 144 5.59 20.48 15.74
C ALA A 144 4.99 19.24 15.09
N VAL A 145 5.17 18.06 15.71
CA VAL A 145 4.55 16.81 15.23
C VAL A 145 3.03 16.88 15.29
N ALA A 146 2.48 17.44 16.37
CA ALA A 146 1.03 17.59 16.54
C ALA A 146 0.44 18.55 15.50
N ARG A 147 1.04 19.71 15.27
CA ARG A 147 0.65 20.66 14.22
C ARG A 147 0.69 20.02 12.83
N TYR A 148 1.77 19.33 12.49
CA TYR A 148 1.89 18.62 11.22
C TYR A 148 0.77 17.62 11.00
N ALA A 149 0.38 16.90 12.06
CA ALA A 149 -0.73 15.97 12.03
C ALA A 149 -2.07 16.65 11.84
N GLU A 150 -2.28 17.77 12.55
CA GLU A 150 -3.51 18.55 12.49
C GLU A 150 -3.75 19.14 11.09
N ASP A 151 -2.74 19.75 10.48
CA ASP A 151 -2.81 20.33 9.12
C ASP A 151 -3.19 19.29 8.05
N ARG A 152 -2.91 18.03 8.30
CA ARG A 152 -3.25 16.91 7.41
C ARG A 152 -4.50 16.13 7.81
N GLY A 153 -5.17 16.54 8.87
CA GLY A 153 -6.32 15.83 9.42
C GLY A 153 -5.95 14.44 9.97
N TRP A 154 -4.68 14.22 10.34
CA TRP A 154 -4.22 13.00 10.98
C TRP A 154 -4.38 13.13 12.49
N GLY A 155 -4.85 12.13 13.14
CA GLY A 155 -4.94 12.13 14.61
C GLY A 155 -3.57 12.02 15.28
N SER A 156 -3.58 11.71 16.57
CA SER A 156 -2.34 11.49 17.34
C SER A 156 -1.37 10.54 16.62
N PRO A 157 -0.06 10.81 16.64
CA PRO A 157 0.97 9.97 16.02
C PRO A 157 0.89 8.49 16.38
N ALA A 158 0.47 8.18 17.60
CA ALA A 158 0.26 6.79 18.03
C ALA A 158 -0.77 6.01 17.19
N GLY A 159 -1.67 6.73 16.51
CA GLY A 159 -2.69 6.13 15.66
C GLY A 159 -2.40 6.28 14.16
N TRP A 160 -1.25 6.76 13.75
CA TRP A 160 -0.93 6.95 12.33
C TRP A 160 -0.84 5.63 11.56
N ARG A 161 -1.34 5.65 10.33
CA ARG A 161 -1.23 4.54 9.38
C ARG A 161 0.21 4.45 8.86
N PRO A 162 0.66 3.29 8.38
CA PRO A 162 2.00 3.15 7.80
C PRO A 162 2.34 4.20 6.73
N GLY A 163 1.39 4.54 5.84
CA GLY A 163 1.58 5.58 4.83
C GLY A 163 1.72 6.99 5.41
N GLU A 164 1.01 7.31 6.48
CA GLU A 164 1.12 8.59 7.21
C GLU A 164 2.49 8.69 7.89
N ARG A 165 2.96 7.60 8.51
CA ARG A 165 4.30 7.50 9.10
C ARG A 165 5.39 7.69 8.04
N GLY A 166 5.27 7.02 6.89
CA GLY A 166 6.21 7.14 5.79
C GLY A 166 6.27 8.56 5.23
N ALA A 167 5.13 9.22 5.04
CA ALA A 167 5.06 10.61 4.57
C ALA A 167 5.72 11.57 5.58
N PHE A 168 5.44 11.40 6.88
CA PHE A 168 6.07 12.19 7.93
C PHE A 168 7.59 12.01 7.94
N VAL A 169 8.08 10.76 7.89
CA VAL A 169 9.53 10.47 7.89
C VAL A 169 10.20 11.05 6.65
N ALA A 170 9.56 11.02 5.48
CA ALA A 170 10.08 11.61 4.25
C ALA A 170 10.17 13.13 4.36
N ASP A 171 9.14 13.80 4.88
CA ASP A 171 9.15 15.24 5.10
C ASP A 171 10.13 15.66 6.19
N LEU A 172 10.30 14.86 7.24
CA LEU A 172 11.33 15.03 8.25
C LEU A 172 12.74 14.93 7.67
N ALA A 173 12.98 13.92 6.83
CA ALA A 173 14.27 13.71 6.17
C ALA A 173 14.61 14.81 5.17
N SER A 174 13.62 15.43 4.55
CA SER A 174 13.78 16.56 3.62
C SER A 174 13.95 17.92 4.33
N GLY A 175 13.91 17.96 5.66
CA GLY A 175 14.03 19.19 6.45
C GLY A 175 12.80 20.11 6.41
N LYS A 176 11.69 19.67 5.82
CA LYS A 176 10.47 20.50 5.72
C LYS A 176 9.80 20.75 7.09
N ILE A 177 9.86 19.77 7.99
CA ILE A 177 9.16 19.86 9.28
C ILE A 177 9.77 20.91 10.20
N PRO A 178 11.09 20.98 10.41
CA PRO A 178 11.70 22.04 11.22
C PRO A 178 11.41 23.46 10.70
N ALA A 179 11.41 23.64 9.38
CA ALA A 179 11.16 24.94 8.77
C ALA A 179 9.70 25.41 8.88
N LEU A 180 8.75 24.47 8.85
CA LEU A 180 7.31 24.77 8.84
C LEU A 180 6.69 24.87 10.25
N TYR A 181 7.30 24.22 11.23
CA TYR A 181 6.72 24.02 12.56
C TYR A 181 7.65 24.44 13.71
N SER A 182 8.61 25.30 13.45
CA SER A 182 9.42 25.93 14.50
C SER A 182 8.54 26.81 15.40
N PRO A 183 8.74 26.80 16.73
CA PRO A 183 7.98 27.66 17.63
C PRO A 183 8.18 29.17 17.39
N ASP A 184 9.20 29.55 16.63
CA ASP A 184 9.51 30.97 16.30
C ASP A 184 8.87 31.42 14.98
N SER A 185 7.90 30.70 14.42
CA SER A 185 7.26 30.98 13.12
C SER A 185 5.88 31.67 13.25
N ASP A 186 5.60 32.34 14.36
CA ASP A 186 4.42 33.22 14.55
C ASP A 186 4.79 34.69 14.44
#